data_c00ffc57ed6ba686a83a2011bdaa5729
#
_entry.id   c00ffc57ed6ba686a83a2011bdaa5729
#
_cell.length_a   1.000
_cell.length_b   1.000
_cell.length_c   1.000
_cell.angle_alpha   90.00
_cell.angle_beta   90.00
_cell.angle_gamma   90.00
#
_symmetry.space_group_name_H-M   'P 1'
#
loop_
_entity.id
_entity.type
_entity.pdbx_description
1 polymer ?
#
loop_
_entity_poly.entity_id
_entity_poly.type
_entity_poly.pdbx_seq_one_letter_code
_entity_poly.pdbx_strand_id
1 'polypeptide(L)'
;MNIVLIGYRGTGKSVISKSLTDILHCRCYSLDEEITQQAGKSIREIVKQEGWVRFREIERGVVHRISSEVRNSIIDCGGGVVMDEHNVTDLRRNGKLVLLTSSLEKIIQRISRDSNRPPLEGKLSFREEQQKILIERDPQYRAAADCTFETTHLEPRQTALKIITRFKKKRWI
;
A
#
# COMPACT_ATOMS: atom_id res chain seq x y z
N MET A 1 11.68 6.32 -12.76
CA MET A 1 11.65 5.55 -11.49
C MET A 1 10.22 5.48 -10.99
N ASN A 2 9.79 4.38 -10.34
CA ASN A 2 8.42 4.28 -9.82
C ASN A 2 8.28 4.96 -8.44
N ILE A 3 7.09 5.51 -8.15
CA ILE A 3 6.68 5.93 -6.81
C ILE A 3 5.85 4.78 -6.22
N VAL A 4 6.36 4.11 -5.19
CA VAL A 4 5.71 2.95 -4.58
C VAL A 4 5.08 3.38 -3.26
N LEU A 5 3.75 3.35 -3.15
CA LEU A 5 3.04 3.72 -1.93
C LEU A 5 2.84 2.49 -1.04
N ILE A 6 3.41 2.54 0.16
CA ILE A 6 3.25 1.54 1.21
C ILE A 6 2.61 2.13 2.46
N GLY A 7 2.09 1.30 3.32
CA GLY A 7 1.47 1.72 4.58
C GLY A 7 0.20 0.94 4.88
N TYR A 8 -0.27 1.08 6.09
CA TYR A 8 -1.44 0.37 6.58
C TYR A 8 -2.71 0.75 5.80
N ARG A 9 -3.75 -0.10 5.84
CA ARG A 9 -5.05 0.25 5.27
C ARG A 9 -5.60 1.51 5.93
N GLY A 10 -6.34 2.35 5.20
CA GLY A 10 -6.87 3.61 5.71
C GLY A 10 -5.88 4.76 5.80
N THR A 11 -4.60 4.58 5.43
CA THR A 11 -3.62 5.68 5.39
C THR A 11 -3.75 6.58 4.16
N GLY A 12 -4.64 6.25 3.21
CA GLY A 12 -4.96 7.10 2.07
C GLY A 12 -4.17 6.81 0.80
N LYS A 13 -3.51 5.63 0.69
CA LYS A 13 -2.72 5.25 -0.49
C LYS A 13 -3.48 5.45 -1.80
N SER A 14 -4.67 4.87 -1.96
CA SER A 14 -5.42 4.89 -3.23
C SER A 14 -5.91 6.28 -3.64
N VAL A 15 -6.23 7.17 -2.70
CA VAL A 15 -6.60 8.55 -3.04
C VAL A 15 -5.38 9.42 -3.35
N ILE A 16 -4.23 9.12 -2.73
CA ILE A 16 -2.97 9.81 -3.00
C ILE A 16 -2.37 9.31 -4.31
N SER A 17 -2.44 8.01 -4.61
CA SER A 17 -2.00 7.46 -5.91
C SER A 17 -2.76 8.09 -7.07
N LYS A 18 -4.08 8.26 -6.96
CA LYS A 18 -4.88 8.99 -7.94
C LYS A 18 -4.41 10.43 -8.10
N SER A 19 -4.19 11.17 -7.01
CA SER A 19 -3.68 12.54 -7.06
C SER A 19 -2.29 12.64 -7.70
N LEU A 20 -1.39 11.69 -7.43
CA LEU A 20 -0.07 11.60 -8.06
C LEU A 20 -0.19 11.35 -9.57
N THR A 21 -1.05 10.40 -9.96
CA THR A 21 -1.35 10.06 -11.35
C THR A 21 -1.84 11.29 -12.14
N ASP A 22 -2.79 12.03 -11.56
CA ASP A 22 -3.36 13.23 -12.17
C ASP A 22 -2.32 14.36 -12.34
N ILE A 23 -1.41 14.52 -11.36
CA ILE A 23 -0.39 15.59 -11.41
C ILE A 23 0.79 15.21 -12.33
N LEU A 24 1.21 13.95 -12.30
CA LEU A 24 2.38 13.48 -13.05
C LEU A 24 2.04 12.94 -14.44
N HIS A 25 0.75 12.81 -14.78
CA HIS A 25 0.25 12.25 -16.05
C HIS A 25 0.88 10.88 -16.36
N CYS A 26 0.98 10.01 -15.34
CA CYS A 26 1.55 8.68 -15.45
C CYS A 26 0.53 7.59 -15.10
N ARG A 27 0.87 6.31 -15.35
CA ARG A 27 -0.01 5.20 -15.00
C ARG A 27 0.07 4.87 -13.50
N CYS A 28 -1.03 4.34 -12.96
CA CYS A 28 -1.09 3.75 -11.64
C CYS A 28 -1.39 2.25 -11.75
N TYR A 29 -0.68 1.46 -10.97
CA TYR A 29 -0.91 0.02 -10.82
C TYR A 29 -1.30 -0.26 -9.37
N SER A 30 -2.53 -0.66 -9.15
CA SER A 30 -3.02 -1.15 -7.86
C SER A 30 -2.70 -2.62 -7.75
N LEU A 31 -1.85 -3.02 -6.81
CA LEU A 31 -1.51 -4.43 -6.63
C LEU A 31 -2.73 -5.28 -6.25
N ASP A 32 -3.67 -4.72 -5.47
CA ASP A 32 -4.92 -5.40 -5.11
C ASP A 32 -5.79 -5.68 -6.37
N GLU A 33 -5.85 -4.73 -7.32
CA GLU A 33 -6.56 -4.92 -8.60
C GLU A 33 -5.84 -5.93 -9.51
N GLU A 34 -4.53 -5.85 -9.62
CA GLU A 34 -3.71 -6.79 -10.40
C GLU A 34 -3.84 -8.23 -9.88
N ILE A 35 -3.87 -8.42 -8.54
CA ILE A 35 -4.13 -9.71 -7.89
C ILE A 35 -5.52 -10.23 -8.27
N THR A 36 -6.54 -9.39 -8.14
CA THR A 36 -7.93 -9.74 -8.46
C THR A 36 -8.08 -10.13 -9.93
N GLN A 37 -7.47 -9.36 -10.83
CA GLN A 37 -7.47 -9.66 -12.26
C GLN A 37 -6.77 -10.98 -12.58
N GLN A 38 -5.59 -11.21 -12.00
CA GLN A 38 -4.84 -12.44 -12.23
C GLN A 38 -5.54 -13.68 -11.67
N ALA A 39 -6.19 -13.57 -10.51
CA ALA A 39 -6.88 -14.68 -9.86
C ALA A 39 -8.30 -14.93 -10.42
N GLY A 40 -8.89 -13.96 -11.10
CA GLY A 40 -10.31 -14.01 -11.52
C GLY A 40 -11.31 -14.00 -10.36
N LYS A 41 -10.86 -13.63 -9.16
CA LYS A 41 -11.61 -13.63 -7.90
C LYS A 41 -11.24 -12.42 -7.05
N SER A 42 -12.17 -11.96 -6.21
CA SER A 42 -11.85 -10.94 -5.22
C SER A 42 -10.87 -11.46 -4.16
N ILE A 43 -10.12 -10.57 -3.53
CA ILE A 43 -9.20 -10.93 -2.42
C ILE A 43 -9.95 -11.66 -1.30
N ARG A 44 -11.18 -11.23 -1.00
CA ARG A 44 -12.04 -11.89 -0.01
C ARG A 44 -12.35 -13.34 -0.37
N GLU A 45 -12.64 -13.61 -1.65
CA GLU A 45 -12.91 -14.97 -2.13
C GLU A 45 -11.66 -15.84 -2.11
N ILE A 46 -10.50 -15.30 -2.52
CA ILE A 46 -9.20 -16.00 -2.44
C ILE A 46 -8.94 -16.43 -0.99
N VAL A 47 -9.01 -15.48 -0.06
CA VAL A 47 -8.73 -15.76 1.37
C VAL A 47 -9.73 -16.74 1.97
N LYS A 48 -11.03 -16.62 1.63
CA LYS A 48 -12.07 -17.51 2.12
C LYS A 48 -11.94 -18.94 1.59
N GLN A 49 -11.58 -19.11 0.32
CA GLN A 49 -11.54 -20.41 -0.36
C GLN A 49 -10.19 -21.08 -0.24
N GLU A 50 -9.10 -20.34 -0.29
CA GLU A 50 -7.74 -20.85 -0.43
C GLU A 50 -6.78 -20.40 0.68
N GLY A 51 -7.22 -19.48 1.55
CA GLY A 51 -6.46 -19.01 2.71
C GLY A 51 -5.45 -17.89 2.42
N TRP A 52 -4.88 -17.33 3.50
CA TRP A 52 -3.92 -16.23 3.43
C TRP A 52 -2.60 -16.64 2.76
N VAL A 53 -2.16 -17.89 2.90
CA VAL A 53 -0.92 -18.38 2.27
C VAL A 53 -1.02 -18.25 0.76
N ARG A 54 -2.13 -18.73 0.18
CA ARG A 54 -2.35 -18.65 -1.26
C ARG A 54 -2.43 -17.21 -1.75
N PHE A 55 -3.12 -16.34 -1.02
CA PHE A 55 -3.14 -14.92 -1.32
C PHE A 55 -1.73 -14.33 -1.40
N ARG A 56 -0.85 -14.66 -0.42
CA ARG A 56 0.54 -14.18 -0.40
C ARG A 56 1.39 -14.70 -1.55
N GLU A 57 1.17 -15.92 -2.00
CA GLU A 57 1.83 -16.45 -3.19
C GLU A 57 1.45 -15.67 -4.45
N ILE A 58 0.15 -15.37 -4.63
CA ILE A 58 -0.33 -14.56 -5.76
C ILE A 58 0.22 -13.14 -5.67
N GLU A 59 0.15 -12.51 -4.50
CA GLU A 59 0.72 -11.17 -4.24
C GLU A 59 2.21 -11.14 -4.61
N ARG A 60 2.99 -12.13 -4.19
CA ARG A 60 4.40 -12.27 -4.50
C ARG A 60 4.67 -12.31 -6.01
N GLY A 61 3.90 -13.11 -6.75
CA GLY A 61 4.01 -13.22 -8.21
C GLY A 61 3.66 -11.90 -8.92
N VAL A 62 2.59 -11.23 -8.48
CA VAL A 62 2.17 -9.92 -9.03
C VAL A 62 3.22 -8.85 -8.75
N VAL A 63 3.74 -8.77 -7.51
CA VAL A 63 4.81 -7.83 -7.16
C VAL A 63 6.04 -8.03 -8.03
N HIS A 64 6.48 -9.27 -8.18
CA HIS A 64 7.65 -9.60 -9.02
C HIS A 64 7.45 -9.14 -10.47
N ARG A 65 6.31 -9.44 -11.08
CA ARG A 65 5.97 -9.04 -12.44
C ARG A 65 5.92 -7.51 -12.59
N ILE A 66 5.13 -6.82 -11.77
CA ILE A 66 4.97 -5.37 -11.83
C ILE A 66 6.30 -4.65 -11.59
N SER A 67 7.10 -5.09 -10.63
CA SER A 67 8.41 -4.49 -10.34
C SER A 67 9.41 -4.65 -11.49
N SER A 68 9.32 -5.74 -12.25
CA SER A 68 10.22 -5.99 -13.38
C SER A 68 9.82 -5.26 -14.66
N GLU A 69 8.52 -5.10 -14.93
CA GLU A 69 7.98 -4.58 -16.19
C GLU A 69 7.71 -3.08 -16.16
N VAL A 70 7.28 -2.52 -15.00
CA VAL A 70 6.74 -1.17 -14.89
C VAL A 70 7.82 -0.13 -14.58
N ARG A 71 7.74 1.02 -15.27
CA ARG A 71 8.64 2.17 -15.10
C ARG A 71 7.85 3.47 -15.12
N ASN A 72 8.35 4.48 -14.41
CA ASN A 72 7.81 5.84 -14.38
C ASN A 72 6.31 5.89 -14.07
N SER A 73 5.89 5.10 -13.07
CA SER A 73 4.51 4.89 -12.69
C SER A 73 4.32 4.95 -11.19
N ILE A 74 3.07 5.00 -10.77
CA ILE A 74 2.67 4.85 -9.37
C ILE A 74 2.34 3.38 -9.13
N ILE A 75 2.82 2.81 -8.03
CA ILE A 75 2.44 1.47 -7.56
C ILE A 75 1.75 1.63 -6.22
N ASP A 76 0.45 1.34 -6.17
CA ASP A 76 -0.36 1.34 -4.93
C ASP A 76 -0.35 -0.07 -4.34
N CYS A 77 0.32 -0.25 -3.22
CA CYS A 77 0.52 -1.56 -2.60
C CYS A 77 -0.57 -1.91 -1.59
N GLY A 78 -0.90 -3.19 -1.49
CA GLY A 78 -1.68 -3.74 -0.38
C GLY A 78 -0.99 -3.52 0.97
N GLY A 79 -1.80 -3.43 2.06
CA GLY A 79 -1.28 -3.14 3.40
C GLY A 79 -0.37 -4.22 4.02
N GLY A 80 -0.22 -5.37 3.40
CA GLY A 80 0.64 -6.45 3.88
C GLY A 80 1.89 -6.70 3.04
N VAL A 81 2.09 -5.93 1.98
CA VAL A 81 3.17 -6.15 0.99
C VAL A 81 4.57 -6.20 1.60
N VAL A 82 4.82 -5.39 2.64
CA VAL A 82 6.13 -5.29 3.32
C VAL A 82 6.43 -6.46 4.26
N MET A 83 5.47 -7.35 4.50
CA MET A 83 5.65 -8.54 5.35
C MET A 83 6.53 -9.59 4.68
N ASP A 84 6.72 -9.52 3.37
CA ASP A 84 7.65 -10.33 2.59
C ASP A 84 8.81 -9.45 2.12
N GLU A 85 10.02 -9.74 2.60
CA GLU A 85 11.25 -9.02 2.27
C GLU A 85 11.59 -9.12 0.76
N HIS A 86 11.18 -10.19 0.10
CA HIS A 86 11.35 -10.32 -1.34
C HIS A 86 10.50 -9.30 -2.11
N ASN A 87 9.27 -9.02 -1.63
CA ASN A 87 8.44 -7.97 -2.21
C ASN A 87 9.13 -6.61 -2.09
N VAL A 88 9.67 -6.30 -0.92
CA VAL A 88 10.40 -5.05 -0.69
C VAL A 88 11.61 -4.93 -1.61
N THR A 89 12.38 -6.01 -1.74
CA THR A 89 13.55 -6.09 -2.63
C THR A 89 13.18 -5.83 -4.09
N ASP A 90 12.14 -6.49 -4.59
CA ASP A 90 11.69 -6.32 -5.96
C ASP A 90 11.17 -4.90 -6.23
N LEU A 91 10.34 -4.36 -5.33
CA LEU A 91 9.81 -3.00 -5.46
C LEU A 91 10.91 -1.94 -5.46
N ARG A 92 12.00 -2.15 -4.70
CA ARG A 92 13.16 -1.23 -4.64
C ARG A 92 14.01 -1.22 -5.90
N ARG A 93 14.00 -2.26 -6.72
CA ARG A 93 14.83 -2.32 -7.95
C ARG A 93 14.57 -1.12 -8.87
N ASN A 94 13.34 -0.72 -9.03
CA ASN A 94 12.93 0.34 -9.96
C ASN A 94 12.04 1.40 -9.32
N GLY A 95 11.90 1.40 -7.99
CA GLY A 95 11.03 2.29 -7.25
C GLY A 95 11.63 2.84 -5.97
N LYS A 96 11.01 3.90 -5.46
CA LYS A 96 11.23 4.45 -4.12
C LYS A 96 9.98 4.25 -3.30
N LEU A 97 10.14 3.63 -2.12
CA LEU A 97 9.03 3.29 -1.24
C LEU A 97 8.68 4.46 -0.34
N VAL A 98 7.46 4.93 -0.49
CA VAL A 98 6.88 6.04 0.26
C VAL A 98 5.91 5.47 1.29
N LEU A 99 6.28 5.56 2.56
CA LEU A 99 5.40 5.17 3.65
C LEU A 99 4.38 6.28 3.93
N LEU A 100 3.12 5.92 3.88
CA LEU A 100 2.03 6.77 4.36
C LEU A 100 1.59 6.29 5.74
N THR A 101 1.59 7.21 6.71
CA THR A 101 1.11 6.98 8.08
C THR A 101 -0.11 7.84 8.38
N SER A 102 -0.89 7.43 9.38
CA SER A 102 -2.02 8.22 9.88
C SER A 102 -2.32 7.83 11.33
N SER A 103 -3.01 8.69 12.09
CA SER A 103 -3.44 8.34 13.43
C SER A 103 -4.40 7.14 13.41
N LEU A 104 -4.41 6.36 14.49
CA LEU A 104 -5.30 5.20 14.63
C LEU A 104 -6.77 5.61 14.49
N GLU A 105 -7.16 6.73 15.07
CA GLU A 105 -8.52 7.28 14.99
C GLU A 105 -8.93 7.53 13.53
N LYS A 106 -8.03 8.15 12.76
CA LYS A 106 -8.28 8.46 11.35
C LYS A 106 -8.33 7.20 10.49
N ILE A 107 -7.47 6.25 10.77
CA ILE A 107 -7.48 4.92 10.12
C ILE A 107 -8.81 4.25 10.37
N ILE A 108 -9.26 4.14 11.63
CA ILE A 108 -10.56 3.52 12.00
C ILE A 108 -11.71 4.24 11.30
N GLN A 109 -11.75 5.57 11.34
CA GLN A 109 -12.79 6.36 10.68
C GLN A 109 -12.89 6.08 9.18
N ARG A 110 -11.75 5.87 8.50
CA ARG A 110 -11.70 5.59 7.07
C ARG A 110 -12.07 4.14 6.74
N ILE A 111 -11.62 3.18 7.57
CA ILE A 111 -11.85 1.75 7.34
C ILE A 111 -13.30 1.36 7.66
N SER A 112 -13.92 1.95 8.69
CA SER A 112 -15.32 1.66 9.07
C SER A 112 -16.32 1.95 7.94
N ARG A 113 -15.91 2.71 6.93
CA ARG A 113 -16.69 3.00 5.72
C ARG A 113 -16.47 1.99 4.59
N ASP A 114 -15.50 1.10 4.74
CA ASP A 114 -15.11 0.12 3.72
C ASP A 114 -15.53 -1.29 4.15
N SER A 115 -16.66 -1.76 3.63
CA SER A 115 -17.23 -3.09 3.94
C SER A 115 -16.54 -4.25 3.22
N ASN A 116 -15.56 -4.00 2.35
CA ASN A 116 -15.04 -5.00 1.40
C ASN A 116 -13.91 -5.89 1.91
N ARG A 117 -13.43 -5.72 3.16
CA ARG A 117 -12.34 -6.55 3.69
C ARG A 117 -12.77 -7.42 4.86
N PRO A 118 -12.37 -8.72 4.87
CA PRO A 118 -12.67 -9.60 5.98
C PRO A 118 -11.99 -9.12 7.28
N PRO A 119 -12.59 -9.39 8.45
CA PRO A 119 -11.92 -9.22 9.74
C PRO A 119 -10.67 -10.09 9.79
N LEU A 120 -9.61 -9.62 10.43
CA LEU A 120 -8.32 -10.28 10.41
C LEU A 120 -8.17 -11.35 11.49
N GLU A 121 -8.93 -11.36 12.55
CA GLU A 121 -9.12 -12.45 13.55
C GLU A 121 -9.72 -11.94 14.88
N GLY A 122 -10.56 -12.70 15.52
CA GLY A 122 -10.58 -13.13 16.88
C GLY A 122 -11.53 -12.49 17.84
N LYS A 123 -11.06 -12.31 19.06
CA LYS A 123 -11.79 -11.96 20.28
C LYS A 123 -11.63 -10.49 20.71
N LEU A 124 -10.85 -9.70 19.96
CA LEU A 124 -10.59 -8.30 20.26
C LEU A 124 -11.67 -7.39 19.66
N SER A 125 -11.89 -6.24 20.24
CA SER A 125 -12.67 -5.20 19.59
C SER A 125 -11.98 -4.77 18.29
N PHE A 126 -12.76 -4.30 17.31
CA PHE A 126 -12.20 -3.84 16.02
C PHE A 126 -11.06 -2.84 16.20
N ARG A 127 -11.17 -1.92 17.17
CA ARG A 127 -10.12 -0.93 17.48
C ARG A 127 -8.83 -1.59 17.97
N GLU A 128 -8.94 -2.51 18.93
CA GLU A 128 -7.80 -3.21 19.52
C GLU A 128 -7.09 -4.07 18.46
N GLU A 129 -7.83 -4.74 17.60
CA GLU A 129 -7.30 -5.51 16.49
C GLU A 129 -6.48 -4.61 15.55
N GLN A 130 -7.04 -3.47 15.11
CA GLN A 130 -6.33 -2.54 14.22
C GLN A 130 -5.07 -1.98 14.88
N GLN A 131 -5.14 -1.62 16.16
CA GLN A 131 -4.00 -1.11 16.92
C GLN A 131 -2.88 -2.14 17.02
N LYS A 132 -3.22 -3.38 17.35
CA LYS A 132 -2.27 -4.50 17.44
C LYS A 132 -1.54 -4.70 16.11
N ILE A 133 -2.27 -4.84 15.02
CA ILE A 133 -1.69 -5.07 13.70
C ILE A 133 -0.82 -3.88 13.26
N LEU A 134 -1.24 -2.66 13.54
CA LEU A 134 -0.47 -1.46 13.21
C LEU A 134 0.88 -1.45 13.95
N ILE A 135 0.88 -1.76 15.26
CA ILE A 135 2.09 -1.85 16.07
C ILE A 135 3.02 -2.97 15.56
N GLU A 136 2.47 -4.14 15.25
CA GLU A 136 3.24 -5.30 14.77
C GLU A 136 3.90 -5.03 13.41
N ARG A 137 3.27 -4.26 12.53
CA ARG A 137 3.76 -4.00 11.16
C ARG A 137 4.58 -2.71 11.01
N ASP A 138 4.52 -1.79 11.97
CA ASP A 138 5.23 -0.49 11.89
C ASP A 138 6.75 -0.65 11.68
N PRO A 139 7.45 -1.57 12.37
CA PRO A 139 8.88 -1.78 12.13
C PRO A 139 9.21 -2.14 10.67
N GLN A 140 8.44 -3.04 10.05
CA GLN A 140 8.64 -3.47 8.67
C GLN A 140 8.36 -2.32 7.69
N TYR A 141 7.30 -1.54 7.93
CA TYR A 141 7.02 -0.36 7.10
C TYR A 141 8.17 0.64 7.16
N ARG A 142 8.68 0.96 8.36
CA ARG A 142 9.77 1.91 8.53
C ARG A 142 11.08 1.41 7.91
N ALA A 143 11.40 0.12 8.07
CA ALA A 143 12.57 -0.50 7.46
C ALA A 143 12.50 -0.51 5.93
N ALA A 144 11.29 -0.64 5.36
CA ALA A 144 11.08 -0.64 3.92
C ALA A 144 11.08 0.77 3.30
N ALA A 145 10.82 1.84 4.06
CA ALA A 145 10.56 3.16 3.52
C ALA A 145 11.82 3.96 3.15
N ASP A 146 11.83 4.56 1.96
CA ASP A 146 12.81 5.59 1.57
C ASP A 146 12.43 6.99 2.10
N CYS A 147 11.13 7.23 2.32
CA CYS A 147 10.60 8.43 2.98
C CYS A 147 9.20 8.17 3.55
N THR A 148 8.79 9.02 4.51
CA THR A 148 7.51 8.89 5.22
C THR A 148 6.73 10.20 5.16
N PHE A 149 5.40 10.09 4.96
CA PHE A 149 4.47 11.22 5.01
C PHE A 149 3.27 10.87 5.90
N GLU A 150 2.99 11.76 6.81
CA GLU A 150 1.84 11.67 7.70
C GLU A 150 0.61 12.28 7.01
N THR A 151 -0.54 11.57 7.03
CA THR A 151 -1.74 11.90 6.26
C THR A 151 -2.98 12.18 7.12
N THR A 152 -2.84 12.30 8.44
CA THR A 152 -3.96 12.48 9.37
C THR A 152 -4.76 13.76 9.04
N HIS A 153 -4.05 14.86 8.79
CA HIS A 153 -4.62 16.19 8.61
C HIS A 153 -4.37 16.78 7.21
N LEU A 154 -3.74 16.03 6.32
CA LEU A 154 -3.43 16.52 4.98
C LEU A 154 -4.45 16.04 3.94
N GLU A 155 -4.84 16.96 3.07
CA GLU A 155 -5.59 16.62 1.87
C GLU A 155 -4.73 15.78 0.91
N PRO A 156 -5.34 14.81 0.16
CA PRO A 156 -4.62 13.92 -0.73
C PRO A 156 -3.72 14.66 -1.74
N ARG A 157 -4.22 15.74 -2.34
CA ARG A 157 -3.48 16.54 -3.31
C ARG A 157 -2.27 17.24 -2.68
N GLN A 158 -2.39 17.73 -1.45
CA GLN A 158 -1.27 18.34 -0.72
C GLN A 158 -0.18 17.31 -0.40
N THR A 159 -0.59 16.11 0.00
CA THR A 159 0.35 15.00 0.24
C THR A 159 1.07 14.61 -1.05
N ALA A 160 0.36 14.49 -2.17
CA ALA A 160 0.94 14.20 -3.47
C ALA A 160 1.99 15.25 -3.87
N LEU A 161 1.69 16.54 -3.72
CA LEU A 161 2.65 17.61 -4.01
C LEU A 161 3.89 17.55 -3.11
N LYS A 162 3.74 17.22 -1.83
CA LYS A 162 4.89 17.03 -0.92
C LYS A 162 5.76 15.84 -1.34
N ILE A 163 5.16 14.74 -1.77
CA ILE A 163 5.87 13.57 -2.31
C ILE A 163 6.67 13.99 -3.56
N ILE A 164 6.04 14.63 -4.53
CA ILE A 164 6.68 15.10 -5.76
C ILE A 164 7.86 16.04 -5.44
N THR A 165 7.66 16.99 -4.54
CA THR A 165 8.71 17.92 -4.11
C THR A 165 9.90 17.18 -3.50
N ARG A 166 9.64 16.17 -2.65
CA ARG A 166 10.69 15.33 -2.07
C ARG A 166 11.46 14.56 -3.15
N PHE A 167 10.75 13.98 -4.12
CA PHE A 167 11.36 13.21 -5.21
C PHE A 167 12.25 14.10 -6.10
N LYS A 168 11.78 15.29 -6.47
CA LYS A 168 12.57 16.29 -7.21
C LYS A 168 13.83 16.71 -6.43
N LYS A 169 13.68 17.03 -5.12
CA LYS A 169 14.81 17.41 -4.26
C LYS A 169 15.86 16.31 -4.14
N LYS A 170 15.45 15.06 -4.16
CA LYS A 170 16.34 13.88 -4.10
C LYS A 170 16.82 13.43 -5.49
N ARG A 171 16.38 14.07 -6.56
CA ARG A 171 16.68 13.69 -7.96
C ARG A 171 16.27 12.24 -8.28
N TRP A 172 15.13 11.84 -7.74
CA TRP A 172 14.52 10.54 -8.03
C TRP A 172 13.58 10.60 -9.24
N ILE A 173 13.09 11.79 -9.57
CA ILE A 173 12.35 12.16 -10.79
C ILE A 173 12.79 13.55 -11.24
#